data_a37eb56c0676cd181d95dca1235c9c75
#
_entry.id   a37eb56c0676cd181d95dca1235c9c75
#
_cell.length_a   1.000
_cell.length_b   1.000
_cell.length_c   1.000
_cell.angle_alpha   90.00
_cell.angle_beta   90.00
_cell.angle_gamma   90.00
#
_symmetry.space_group_name_H-M   'P 1'
#
loop_
_entity.id
_entity.type
_entity.pdbx_description
1 polymer ?
#
loop_
_entity_poly.entity_id
_entity_poly.type
_entity_poly.pdbx_seq_one_letter_code
_entity_poly.pdbx_strand_id
1 'polypeptide(L)'
;MIKKLFLFVLLLPIANLESHEFNPAHLIINQNNNEGTYDATWMYPVKNVGEKAEVIFPDVCISEALDPYVQGKYYIEKIVLNCSESIKGKSIEIIDLGVLTDALVTINFQDDTFEVLVNAQRNKLDIPITEQYLSLIHI
;
A
#
# COMPACT_ATOMS: atom_id res chain seq x y z
N MET A 1 43.93 42.39 -24.74
CA MET A 1 44.39 41.09 -25.23
C MET A 1 44.03 39.92 -24.34
N ILE A 2 43.14 40.12 -23.43
CA ILE A 2 42.69 39.11 -22.46
C ILE A 2 41.20 38.81 -22.68
N LYS A 3 40.75 38.87 -23.94
CA LYS A 3 39.30 38.75 -24.24
C LYS A 3 38.89 37.44 -24.84
N LYS A 4 39.74 36.44 -24.79
CA LYS A 4 39.41 35.10 -25.30
C LYS A 4 39.34 34.03 -24.21
N LEU A 5 39.34 34.43 -22.96
CA LEU A 5 39.34 33.50 -21.84
C LEU A 5 38.01 33.45 -21.12
N PHE A 6 36.90 33.75 -21.75
CA PHE A 6 35.64 33.77 -21.06
C PHE A 6 34.51 33.29 -21.93
N LEU A 7 34.64 32.10 -22.49
CA LEU A 7 33.45 31.37 -22.90
C LEU A 7 33.70 29.86 -22.83
N PHE A 8 34.33 29.42 -21.76
CA PHE A 8 34.13 28.07 -21.30
C PHE A 8 32.95 28.13 -20.31
N VAL A 9 31.80 28.59 -20.81
CA VAL A 9 30.53 28.39 -20.13
C VAL A 9 30.32 26.90 -20.16
N LEU A 10 30.66 26.35 -19.08
CA LEU A 10 30.14 25.19 -18.35
C LEU A 10 28.82 24.71 -18.96
N LEU A 11 28.90 23.97 -20.05
CA LEU A 11 27.87 22.98 -20.40
C LEU A 11 28.00 21.84 -19.42
N LEU A 12 27.57 22.10 -18.18
CA LEU A 12 27.21 21.04 -17.27
C LEU A 12 26.03 20.33 -17.91
N PRO A 13 26.16 19.05 -18.24
CA PRO A 13 24.97 18.29 -18.56
C PRO A 13 24.04 18.44 -17.36
N ILE A 14 22.89 19.03 -17.59
CA ILE A 14 21.79 18.93 -16.65
C ILE A 14 21.47 17.43 -16.65
N ALA A 15 22.11 16.70 -15.76
CA ALA A 15 21.70 15.35 -15.46
C ALA A 15 20.25 15.51 -15.02
N ASN A 16 19.33 15.05 -15.86
CA ASN A 16 17.96 14.85 -15.45
C ASN A 16 18.03 13.84 -14.30
N LEU A 17 18.04 14.35 -13.08
CA LEU A 17 17.76 13.57 -11.91
C LEU A 17 16.29 13.17 -12.06
N GLU A 18 16.08 12.06 -12.76
CA GLU A 18 14.81 11.36 -12.63
C GLU A 18 14.68 10.99 -11.17
N SER A 19 13.97 11.83 -10.43
CA SER A 19 13.50 11.44 -9.11
C SER A 19 12.62 10.22 -9.34
N HIS A 20 13.05 9.06 -8.86
CA HIS A 20 12.20 7.88 -8.80
C HIS A 20 10.97 8.27 -8.01
N GLU A 21 9.83 8.45 -8.69
CA GLU A 21 8.57 8.69 -8.02
C GLU A 21 8.27 7.46 -7.17
N PHE A 22 8.33 7.64 -5.86
CA PHE A 22 7.91 6.63 -4.91
C PHE A 22 6.38 6.57 -4.97
N ASN A 23 5.87 5.60 -5.69
CA ASN A 23 4.43 5.33 -5.79
C ASN A 23 4.14 3.99 -5.12
N PRO A 24 3.90 3.96 -3.81
CA PRO A 24 3.53 2.72 -3.15
C PRO A 24 2.15 2.27 -3.59
N ALA A 25 1.91 0.97 -3.54
CA ALA A 25 0.55 0.45 -3.55
C ALA A 25 -0.15 0.80 -2.23
N HIS A 26 -1.46 0.88 -2.23
CA HIS A 26 -2.25 1.17 -1.04
C HIS A 26 -3.36 0.15 -0.86
N LEU A 27 -3.45 -0.42 0.32
CA LEU A 27 -4.59 -1.19 0.76
C LEU A 27 -5.28 -0.43 1.90
N ILE A 28 -6.51 0.00 1.69
CA ILE A 28 -7.30 0.71 2.69
C ILE A 28 -8.50 -0.15 3.03
N ILE A 29 -8.63 -0.54 4.30
CA ILE A 29 -9.74 -1.34 4.79
C ILE A 29 -10.51 -0.51 5.81
N ASN A 30 -11.78 -0.29 5.56
CA ASN A 30 -12.67 0.46 6.45
C ASN A 30 -13.71 -0.48 7.05
N GLN A 31 -13.78 -0.54 8.38
CA GLN A 31 -14.81 -1.27 9.08
C GLN A 31 -16.15 -0.53 8.93
N ASN A 32 -17.18 -1.25 8.52
CA ASN A 32 -18.53 -0.73 8.45
C ASN A 32 -19.21 -0.76 9.84
N ASN A 33 -20.38 -0.15 9.95
CA ASN A 33 -21.14 -0.09 11.21
C ASN A 33 -21.54 -1.48 11.75
N ASN A 34 -21.59 -2.47 10.87
CA ASN A 34 -21.81 -3.87 11.26
C ASN A 34 -20.47 -4.55 11.52
N GLU A 35 -20.29 -5.14 12.68
CA GLU A 35 -19.13 -5.97 12.97
C GLU A 35 -19.00 -7.09 11.93
N GLY A 36 -17.79 -7.28 11.41
CA GLY A 36 -17.51 -8.31 10.43
C GLY A 36 -17.65 -7.88 8.97
N THR A 37 -18.15 -6.67 8.68
CA THR A 37 -18.25 -6.13 7.33
C THR A 37 -17.24 -5.01 7.13
N TYR A 38 -16.45 -5.11 6.06
CA TYR A 38 -15.41 -4.14 5.72
C TYR A 38 -15.46 -3.80 4.24
N ASP A 39 -15.14 -2.55 3.91
CA ASP A 39 -14.89 -2.10 2.54
C ASP A 39 -13.40 -1.94 2.34
N ALA A 40 -12.82 -2.71 1.44
CA ALA A 40 -11.42 -2.63 1.09
C ALA A 40 -11.23 -1.96 -0.28
N THR A 41 -10.20 -1.14 -0.39
CA THR A 41 -9.75 -0.55 -1.64
C THR A 41 -8.30 -0.93 -1.87
N TRP A 42 -8.02 -1.67 -2.94
CA TRP A 42 -6.69 -2.01 -3.37
C TRP A 42 -6.28 -1.10 -4.53
N MET A 43 -5.24 -0.31 -4.34
CA MET A 43 -4.71 0.63 -5.32
C MET A 43 -3.30 0.21 -5.70
N TYR A 44 -3.12 -0.21 -6.95
CA TYR A 44 -1.85 -0.67 -7.46
C TYR A 44 -1.36 0.24 -8.60
N PRO A 45 -0.06 0.65 -8.61
CA PRO A 45 0.45 1.52 -9.66
C PRO A 45 0.32 0.91 -11.05
N VAL A 46 -0.23 1.67 -12.01
CA VAL A 46 -0.46 1.22 -13.39
C VAL A 46 0.84 0.78 -14.07
N LYS A 47 1.97 1.38 -13.72
CA LYS A 47 3.29 1.01 -14.28
C LYS A 47 3.68 -0.44 -14.01
N ASN A 48 3.06 -1.07 -13.01
CA ASN A 48 3.39 -2.42 -12.56
C ASN A 48 2.30 -3.44 -12.93
N VAL A 49 1.40 -3.10 -13.87
CA VAL A 49 0.25 -3.96 -14.24
C VAL A 49 0.66 -5.32 -14.78
N GLY A 50 1.90 -5.47 -15.30
CA GLY A 50 2.42 -6.78 -15.73
C GLY A 50 2.70 -7.75 -14.57
N GLU A 51 2.80 -7.25 -13.34
CA GLU A 51 3.03 -8.00 -12.11
C GLU A 51 1.92 -7.66 -11.10
N LYS A 52 0.71 -8.11 -11.39
CA LYS A 52 -0.45 -7.81 -10.56
C LYS A 52 -0.31 -8.46 -9.18
N ALA A 53 -0.04 -7.64 -8.16
CA ALA A 53 -0.06 -8.10 -6.78
C ALA A 53 -1.48 -8.41 -6.32
N GLU A 54 -1.62 -9.48 -5.56
CA GLU A 54 -2.90 -9.96 -5.03
C GLU A 54 -2.92 -9.89 -3.51
N VAL A 55 -4.04 -9.44 -2.96
CA VAL A 55 -4.27 -9.38 -1.52
C VAL A 55 -4.97 -10.66 -1.07
N ILE A 56 -4.37 -11.36 -0.12
CA ILE A 56 -4.95 -12.52 0.54
C ILE A 56 -5.49 -12.07 1.89
N PHE A 57 -6.81 -12.02 1.99
CA PHE A 57 -7.51 -11.65 3.22
C PHE A 57 -7.57 -12.82 4.21
N PRO A 58 -7.86 -12.57 5.50
CA PRO A 58 -8.01 -13.64 6.48
C PRO A 58 -9.05 -14.69 6.08
N ASP A 59 -8.81 -15.94 6.46
CA ASP A 59 -9.69 -17.07 6.11
C ASP A 59 -11.12 -16.92 6.63
N VAL A 60 -11.31 -16.13 7.68
CA VAL A 60 -12.63 -15.83 8.27
C VAL A 60 -13.47 -14.91 7.38
N CYS A 61 -12.87 -14.35 6.33
CA CYS A 61 -13.51 -13.40 5.43
C CYS A 61 -13.84 -14.02 4.07
N ILE A 62 -15.02 -13.70 3.56
CA ILE A 62 -15.40 -13.91 2.18
C ILE A 62 -15.27 -12.57 1.48
N SER A 63 -14.50 -12.52 0.41
CA SER A 63 -14.26 -11.31 -0.38
C SER A 63 -15.02 -11.35 -1.69
N GLU A 64 -15.62 -10.21 -2.04
CA GLU A 64 -16.26 -9.98 -3.33
C GLU A 64 -15.68 -8.73 -3.96
N ALA A 65 -14.99 -8.91 -5.10
CA ALA A 65 -14.39 -7.81 -5.83
C ALA A 65 -15.38 -7.24 -6.84
N LEU A 66 -15.47 -5.92 -6.90
CA LEU A 66 -16.17 -5.19 -7.94
C LEU A 66 -15.27 -5.03 -9.18
N ASP A 67 -15.86 -4.63 -10.31
CA ASP A 67 -15.10 -4.41 -11.54
C ASP A 67 -14.01 -3.35 -11.32
N PRO A 68 -12.74 -3.70 -11.60
CA PRO A 68 -11.65 -2.76 -11.40
C PRO A 68 -11.66 -1.65 -12.43
N TYR A 69 -11.07 -0.51 -12.07
CA TYR A 69 -10.96 0.65 -12.96
C TYR A 69 -9.62 1.36 -12.77
N VAL A 70 -9.26 2.21 -13.72
CA VAL A 70 -8.05 3.04 -13.66
C VAL A 70 -8.44 4.46 -13.28
N GLN A 71 -7.76 5.02 -12.29
CA GLN A 71 -7.88 6.42 -11.89
C GLN A 71 -6.50 7.00 -11.65
N GLY A 72 -6.12 8.00 -12.46
CA GLY A 72 -4.80 8.60 -12.38
C GLY A 72 -3.69 7.58 -12.64
N LYS A 73 -2.77 7.44 -11.70
CA LYS A 73 -1.64 6.52 -11.77
C LYS A 73 -1.92 5.12 -11.21
N TYR A 74 -3.16 4.87 -10.78
CA TYR A 74 -3.52 3.66 -10.06
C TYR A 74 -4.59 2.83 -10.77
N TYR A 75 -4.39 1.53 -10.70
CA TYR A 75 -5.41 0.54 -10.93
C TYR A 75 -6.12 0.29 -9.60
N ILE A 76 -7.45 0.46 -9.56
CA ILE A 76 -8.23 0.44 -8.33
C ILE A 76 -9.22 -0.72 -8.36
N GLU A 77 -9.17 -1.52 -7.30
CA GLU A 77 -10.11 -2.60 -7.07
C GLU A 77 -10.84 -2.38 -5.74
N LYS A 78 -12.17 -2.34 -5.81
CA LYS A 78 -13.05 -2.24 -4.64
C LYS A 78 -13.47 -3.64 -4.23
N ILE A 79 -13.35 -3.95 -2.95
CA ILE A 79 -13.60 -5.29 -2.42
C ILE A 79 -14.48 -5.16 -1.19
N VAL A 80 -15.56 -5.93 -1.14
CA VAL A 80 -16.41 -6.06 0.05
C VAL A 80 -15.98 -7.32 0.81
N LEU A 81 -15.73 -7.18 2.10
CA LEU A 81 -15.37 -8.28 2.98
C LEU A 81 -16.53 -8.57 3.93
N ASN A 82 -16.92 -9.84 4.00
CA ASN A 82 -17.82 -10.35 5.00
C ASN A 82 -17.09 -11.41 5.83
N CYS A 83 -16.83 -11.09 7.08
CA CYS A 83 -16.04 -11.91 7.98
C CYS A 83 -16.90 -12.48 9.10
N SER A 84 -16.69 -13.76 9.42
CA SER A 84 -17.43 -14.44 10.49
C SER A 84 -17.03 -13.98 11.89
N GLU A 85 -15.86 -13.34 12.00
CA GLU A 85 -15.35 -12.73 13.24
C GLU A 85 -14.47 -11.54 12.89
N SER A 86 -14.08 -10.74 13.89
CA SER A 86 -13.19 -9.60 13.69
C SER A 86 -11.86 -10.00 13.04
N ILE A 87 -11.34 -9.16 12.16
CA ILE A 87 -10.01 -9.36 11.56
C ILE A 87 -8.87 -8.99 12.51
N LYS A 88 -9.15 -8.40 13.67
CA LYS A 88 -8.13 -8.17 14.72
C LYS A 88 -7.52 -9.50 15.15
N GLY A 89 -6.19 -9.54 15.21
CA GLY A 89 -5.43 -10.76 15.52
C GLY A 89 -5.24 -11.70 14.32
N LYS A 90 -5.78 -11.38 13.16
CA LYS A 90 -5.63 -12.14 11.92
C LYS A 90 -4.50 -11.57 11.07
N SER A 91 -4.18 -12.25 9.98
CA SER A 91 -3.10 -11.86 9.07
C SER A 91 -3.63 -11.54 7.68
N ILE A 92 -2.97 -10.59 7.02
CA ILE A 92 -3.15 -10.27 5.60
C ILE A 92 -1.82 -10.51 4.91
N GLU A 93 -1.87 -11.09 3.72
CA GLU A 93 -0.69 -11.31 2.89
C GLU A 93 -0.89 -10.63 1.53
N ILE A 94 0.16 -10.00 1.00
CA ILE A 94 0.16 -9.45 -0.35
C ILE A 94 1.20 -10.20 -1.17
N ILE A 95 0.74 -11.03 -2.10
CA ILE A 95 1.60 -11.84 -2.94
C ILE A 95 1.92 -11.12 -4.26
N ASP A 96 3.03 -11.51 -4.87
CA ASP A 96 3.52 -10.96 -6.14
C ASP A 96 3.79 -9.45 -6.11
N LEU A 97 4.11 -8.92 -4.93
CA LEU A 97 4.57 -7.54 -4.80
C LEU A 97 5.94 -7.41 -5.48
N GLY A 98 6.07 -6.49 -6.44
CA GLY A 98 7.34 -6.23 -7.11
C GLY A 98 8.43 -5.79 -6.12
N VAL A 99 9.70 -6.12 -6.41
CA VAL A 99 10.85 -5.81 -5.53
C VAL A 99 10.98 -4.31 -5.23
N LEU A 100 10.52 -3.46 -6.15
CA LEU A 100 10.58 -2.00 -6.03
C LEU A 100 9.27 -1.37 -5.56
N THR A 101 8.26 -2.19 -5.23
CA THR A 101 6.94 -1.72 -4.85
C THR A 101 6.66 -2.07 -3.40
N ASP A 102 6.56 -1.05 -2.56
CA ASP A 102 6.03 -1.20 -1.21
C ASP A 102 4.52 -1.03 -1.23
N ALA A 103 3.83 -1.58 -0.26
CA ALA A 103 2.41 -1.38 -0.07
C ALA A 103 2.14 -0.80 1.32
N LEU A 104 1.44 0.33 1.37
CA LEU A 104 0.96 0.90 2.60
C LEU A 104 -0.42 0.32 2.91
N VAL A 105 -0.54 -0.36 4.03
CA VAL A 105 -1.80 -0.95 4.50
C VAL A 105 -2.35 -0.10 5.62
N THR A 106 -3.57 0.39 5.45
CA THR A 106 -4.30 1.18 6.45
C THR A 106 -5.60 0.46 6.77
N ILE A 107 -5.82 0.14 8.03
CA ILE A 107 -7.07 -0.47 8.50
C ILE A 107 -7.73 0.47 9.49
N ASN A 108 -8.89 0.98 9.11
CA ASN A 108 -9.70 1.87 9.93
C ASN A 108 -10.79 1.06 10.63
N PHE A 109 -10.57 0.78 11.91
CA PHE A 109 -11.59 0.23 12.78
C PHE A 109 -12.49 1.34 13.33
N GLN A 110 -13.61 0.99 13.96
CA GLN A 110 -14.50 1.99 14.55
C GLN A 110 -13.82 2.81 15.67
N ASP A 111 -12.91 2.19 16.41
CA ASP A 111 -12.26 2.74 17.60
C ASP A 111 -10.79 3.13 17.38
N ASP A 112 -10.11 2.58 16.37
CA ASP A 112 -8.70 2.86 16.13
C ASP A 112 -8.30 2.67 14.66
N THR A 113 -7.10 3.12 14.32
CA THR A 113 -6.50 2.95 12.99
C THR A 113 -5.15 2.24 13.13
N PHE A 114 -4.95 1.23 12.30
CA PHE A 114 -3.69 0.51 12.17
C PHE A 114 -3.08 0.77 10.79
N GLU A 115 -1.79 1.09 10.78
CA GLU A 115 -1.07 1.36 9.54
C GLU A 115 0.29 0.66 9.54
N VAL A 116 0.63 0.01 8.44
CA VAL A 116 1.90 -0.70 8.28
C VAL A 116 2.36 -0.68 6.83
N LEU A 117 3.67 -0.63 6.61
CA LEU A 117 4.30 -0.78 5.31
C LEU A 117 4.76 -2.22 5.12
N VAL A 118 4.38 -2.84 4.00
CA VAL A 118 4.82 -4.18 3.60
C VAL A 118 5.59 -4.11 2.28
N ASN A 119 6.43 -5.10 2.04
CA ASN A 119 7.23 -5.20 0.83
C ASN A 119 7.37 -6.66 0.39
N ALA A 120 8.10 -6.92 -0.71
CA ALA A 120 8.27 -8.27 -1.25
C ALA A 120 8.92 -9.25 -0.27
N GLN A 121 9.79 -8.78 0.65
CA GLN A 121 10.48 -9.59 1.65
C GLN A 121 9.65 -9.80 2.92
N ARG A 122 8.77 -8.84 3.23
CA ARG A 122 7.85 -8.86 4.37
C ARG A 122 6.44 -8.57 3.89
N ASN A 123 5.89 -9.54 3.18
CA ASN A 123 4.62 -9.42 2.49
C ASN A 123 3.40 -9.85 3.34
N LYS A 124 3.63 -10.30 4.57
CA LYS A 124 2.60 -10.70 5.51
C LYS A 124 2.59 -9.76 6.70
N LEU A 125 1.41 -9.32 7.09
CA LEU A 125 1.21 -8.49 8.27
C LEU A 125 0.26 -9.15 9.24
N ASP A 126 0.52 -8.97 10.53
CA ASP A 126 -0.35 -9.40 11.63
C ASP A 126 -1.09 -8.17 12.16
N ILE A 127 -2.42 -8.26 12.18
CA ILE A 127 -3.28 -7.17 12.66
C ILE A 127 -3.32 -7.25 14.19
N PRO A 128 -2.98 -6.17 14.92
CA PRO A 128 -2.99 -6.19 16.38
C PRO A 128 -4.39 -6.40 16.94
N ILE A 129 -4.45 -7.02 18.13
CA ILE A 129 -5.70 -7.36 18.80
C ILE A 129 -6.30 -6.12 19.49
N THR A 130 -5.46 -5.32 20.16
CA THR A 130 -5.88 -4.12 20.91
C THR A 130 -4.78 -3.07 20.96
N GLU A 131 -5.14 -1.79 21.26
CA GLU A 131 -4.16 -0.73 21.52
C GLU A 131 -3.22 -1.04 22.71
N GLN A 132 -3.66 -1.82 23.68
CA GLN A 132 -2.84 -2.24 24.82
C GLN A 132 -1.60 -3.03 24.39
N TYR A 133 -1.68 -3.74 23.28
CA TYR A 133 -0.54 -4.44 22.72
C TYR A 133 0.56 -3.48 22.24
N LEU A 134 0.19 -2.37 21.64
CA LEU A 134 1.12 -1.33 21.19
C LEU A 134 1.76 -0.59 22.37
N SER A 135 1.04 -0.37 23.47
CA SER A 135 1.60 0.29 24.67
C SER A 135 2.60 -0.58 25.42
N LEU A 136 2.49 -1.92 25.34
CA LEU A 136 3.45 -2.87 25.92
C LEU A 136 4.79 -2.92 25.16
N ILE A 137 4.79 -2.56 23.89
CA ILE A 137 6.00 -2.53 23.06
C ILE A 137 6.83 -1.26 23.32
N HIS A 138 6.24 -0.24 23.90
CA HIS A 138 6.89 1.05 24.22
C HIS A 138 7.49 1.16 25.62
N ILE A 139 7.50 0.08 26.35
CA ILE A 139 8.13 0.07 27.70
C ILE A 139 9.61 -0.33 27.58
#